data_32a2801f461c37d645060392a61afb79
#
_entry.id   32a2801f461c37d645060392a61afb79
#
_cell.length_a   1.000
_cell.length_b   1.000
_cell.length_c   1.000
_cell.angle_alpha   90.00
_cell.angle_beta   90.00
_cell.angle_gamma   90.00
#
_symmetry.space_group_name_H-M   'P 1'
#
loop_
_entity.id
_entity.type
_entity.pdbx_description
1 polymer ?
#
loop_
_entity_poly.entity_id
_entity_poly.type
_entity_poly.pdbx_seq_one_letter_code
_entity_poly.pdbx_strand_id
1 'polypeptide(L)'
;MKIRVVAGAVLGAVLVVPSVASAATTPELSGGAVYVSAANQLSRYEDGKWATLAKTGDLPQFSASPDGKKAAWVTSDGRLQIRQGGRTTTIVSALQGGTPCLTPVWSPDSARVAYAGAGNKIMHVRADGTDSPHKLGTSEGVCHLAWSANGRYVAGYTGEADALYRLDTQTGKAVRAKGVKLVTHLQSLSPDGRKAVVEFPQNRDMLGDGGWPTWFKPVVVDMVTGKRVPMAVKGRLLGAFYLADGRLVVRVGGAEHNTLVVLDGAGKELQRIAEPAKARKQALLQVLP
;
A
#
# COMPACT_ATOMS: atom_id res chain seq x y z
N MET A 1 77.07 -38.38 22.55
CA MET A 1 75.84 -38.99 21.98
C MET A 1 74.82 -37.88 21.75
N LYS A 2 74.60 -37.43 20.50
CA LYS A 2 73.70 -36.32 20.12
C LYS A 2 72.47 -36.90 19.48
N ILE A 3 71.31 -36.76 20.11
CA ILE A 3 70.04 -37.20 19.58
C ILE A 3 69.45 -36.01 18.78
N ARG A 4 69.20 -36.24 17.48
CA ARG A 4 68.45 -35.31 16.59
C ARG A 4 67.00 -35.69 16.62
N VAL A 5 66.12 -34.77 17.05
CA VAL A 5 64.68 -34.87 16.91
C VAL A 5 64.26 -34.24 15.58
N VAL A 6 63.62 -35.01 14.72
CA VAL A 6 63.03 -34.54 13.48
C VAL A 6 61.54 -34.23 13.77
N ALA A 7 61.12 -32.98 13.63
CA ALA A 7 59.74 -32.58 13.74
C ALA A 7 59.10 -32.66 12.32
N GLY A 8 58.14 -33.56 12.14
CA GLY A 8 57.34 -33.66 10.94
C GLY A 8 56.17 -32.70 10.99
N ALA A 9 56.06 -31.75 10.05
CA ALA A 9 54.90 -30.88 9.91
C ALA A 9 53.83 -31.58 9.06
N VAL A 10 52.67 -31.84 9.62
CA VAL A 10 51.49 -32.33 8.89
C VAL A 10 50.70 -31.10 8.38
N LEU A 11 50.73 -30.85 7.08
CA LEU A 11 49.85 -29.86 6.42
C LEU A 11 48.44 -30.48 6.21
N GLY A 12 47.49 -30.06 7.04
CA GLY A 12 46.09 -30.37 6.86
C GLY A 12 45.49 -29.43 5.81
N ALA A 13 45.13 -29.96 4.62
CA ALA A 13 44.36 -29.24 3.61
C ALA A 13 42.90 -29.10 4.09
N VAL A 14 42.48 -27.89 4.41
CA VAL A 14 41.05 -27.58 4.70
C VAL A 14 40.35 -27.41 3.34
N LEU A 15 39.52 -28.37 2.97
CA LEU A 15 38.59 -28.27 1.84
C LEU A 15 37.47 -27.32 2.24
N VAL A 16 37.51 -26.07 1.77
CA VAL A 16 36.41 -25.12 1.83
C VAL A 16 35.39 -25.55 0.75
N VAL A 17 34.33 -26.24 1.15
CA VAL A 17 33.18 -26.51 0.28
C VAL A 17 32.38 -25.22 0.20
N PRO A 18 32.20 -24.58 -0.99
CA PRO A 18 31.33 -23.43 -1.10
C PRO A 18 29.89 -23.88 -0.83
N SER A 19 29.29 -23.38 0.25
CA SER A 19 27.87 -23.53 0.50
C SER A 19 27.14 -22.74 -0.59
N VAL A 20 26.49 -23.44 -1.51
CA VAL A 20 25.56 -22.85 -2.48
C VAL A 20 24.34 -22.43 -1.67
N ALA A 21 24.26 -21.13 -1.37
CA ALA A 21 23.05 -20.58 -0.78
C ALA A 21 21.90 -20.82 -1.78
N SER A 22 20.99 -21.71 -1.44
CA SER A 22 19.74 -21.92 -2.19
C SER A 22 18.99 -20.61 -2.17
N ALA A 23 18.85 -19.96 -3.32
CA ALA A 23 18.02 -18.77 -3.45
C ALA A 23 16.59 -19.19 -3.08
N ALA A 24 16.07 -18.67 -1.96
CA ALA A 24 14.70 -18.91 -1.56
C ALA A 24 13.80 -18.42 -2.71
N THR A 25 13.03 -19.33 -3.29
CA THR A 25 12.06 -18.99 -4.34
C THR A 25 11.01 -18.07 -3.72
N THR A 26 10.89 -16.85 -4.25
CA THR A 26 9.85 -15.91 -3.83
C THR A 26 8.47 -16.53 -4.11
N PRO A 27 7.57 -16.61 -3.11
CA PRO A 27 6.25 -17.26 -3.31
C PRO A 27 5.47 -16.57 -4.43
N GLU A 28 4.82 -17.38 -5.27
CA GLU A 28 3.88 -16.87 -6.26
C GLU A 28 2.64 -16.29 -5.57
N LEU A 29 2.05 -15.25 -6.17
CA LEU A 29 0.78 -14.71 -5.71
C LEU A 29 -0.37 -15.60 -6.22
N SER A 30 -1.35 -15.84 -5.36
CA SER A 30 -2.57 -16.58 -5.71
C SER A 30 -3.52 -15.81 -6.62
N GLY A 31 -3.32 -14.48 -6.76
CA GLY A 31 -4.24 -13.58 -7.45
C GLY A 31 -5.40 -13.11 -6.55
N GLY A 32 -5.31 -13.35 -5.26
CA GLY A 32 -6.24 -12.81 -4.27
C GLY A 32 -6.18 -11.29 -4.21
N ALA A 33 -7.34 -10.63 -4.12
CA ALA A 33 -7.39 -9.18 -4.07
C ALA A 33 -8.72 -8.68 -3.45
N VAL A 34 -8.71 -7.42 -3.02
CA VAL A 34 -9.93 -6.70 -2.63
C VAL A 34 -10.21 -5.62 -3.67
N TYR A 35 -11.45 -5.60 -4.10
CA TYR A 35 -11.97 -4.68 -5.11
C TYR A 35 -13.11 -3.84 -4.56
N VAL A 36 -13.33 -2.67 -5.16
CA VAL A 36 -14.52 -1.86 -4.90
C VAL A 36 -15.27 -1.59 -6.20
N SER A 37 -16.58 -1.79 -6.15
CA SER A 37 -17.49 -1.46 -7.26
C SER A 37 -17.86 0.03 -7.27
N ALA A 38 -18.47 0.49 -8.38
CA ALA A 38 -19.02 1.85 -8.48
C ALA A 38 -20.11 2.16 -7.45
N ALA A 39 -20.72 1.12 -6.82
CA ALA A 39 -21.69 1.27 -5.74
C ALA A 39 -21.04 1.20 -4.35
N ASN A 40 -19.74 1.46 -4.23
CA ASN A 40 -18.96 1.43 -3.00
C ASN A 40 -19.11 0.10 -2.21
N GLN A 41 -19.28 -1.02 -2.92
CA GLN A 41 -19.24 -2.34 -2.33
C GLN A 41 -17.82 -2.89 -2.41
N LEU A 42 -17.22 -3.15 -1.25
CA LEU A 42 -15.92 -3.81 -1.12
C LEU A 42 -16.13 -5.33 -1.15
N SER A 43 -15.41 -5.99 -2.04
CA SER A 43 -15.49 -7.44 -2.21
C SER A 43 -14.08 -8.03 -2.28
N ARG A 44 -13.87 -9.13 -1.54
CA ARG A 44 -12.65 -9.94 -1.60
C ARG A 44 -12.84 -11.03 -2.64
N TYR A 45 -11.84 -11.23 -3.45
CA TYR A 45 -11.67 -12.39 -4.31
C TYR A 45 -10.47 -13.18 -3.86
N GLU A 46 -10.63 -14.47 -3.63
CA GLU A 46 -9.57 -15.40 -3.24
C GLU A 46 -10.02 -16.82 -3.55
N ASP A 47 -9.14 -17.66 -4.05
CA ASP A 47 -9.37 -19.07 -4.38
C ASP A 47 -10.62 -19.28 -5.26
N GLY A 48 -10.80 -18.43 -6.27
CA GLY A 48 -11.94 -18.49 -7.19
C GLY A 48 -13.27 -17.99 -6.61
N LYS A 49 -13.31 -17.53 -5.36
CA LYS A 49 -14.54 -17.15 -4.64
C LYS A 49 -14.59 -15.66 -4.35
N TRP A 50 -15.81 -15.13 -4.44
CA TRP A 50 -16.11 -13.75 -4.05
C TRP A 50 -16.82 -13.71 -2.70
N ALA A 51 -16.36 -12.82 -1.82
CA ALA A 51 -17.00 -12.51 -0.55
C ALA A 51 -17.19 -10.99 -0.40
N THR A 52 -18.37 -10.54 0.01
CA THR A 52 -18.62 -9.14 0.32
C THR A 52 -18.00 -8.80 1.68
N LEU A 53 -17.09 -7.83 1.71
CA LEU A 53 -16.50 -7.32 2.95
C LEU A 53 -17.37 -6.23 3.57
N ALA A 54 -17.76 -5.23 2.78
CA ALA A 54 -18.56 -4.11 3.26
C ALA A 54 -19.35 -3.45 2.13
N LYS A 55 -20.38 -2.69 2.50
CA LYS A 55 -21.03 -1.68 1.69
C LYS A 55 -20.95 -0.37 2.48
N THR A 56 -20.23 0.63 1.96
CA THR A 56 -19.76 1.76 2.76
C THR A 56 -20.58 3.05 2.61
N GLY A 57 -21.72 2.98 1.90
CA GLY A 57 -22.55 4.16 1.62
C GLY A 57 -21.98 5.00 0.47
N ASP A 58 -22.31 6.31 0.44
CA ASP A 58 -22.07 7.15 -0.76
C ASP A 58 -20.69 7.81 -0.80
N LEU A 59 -20.00 7.87 0.34
CA LEU A 59 -18.67 8.48 0.39
C LEU A 59 -17.55 7.49 0.01
N PRO A 60 -16.67 7.85 -0.92
CA PRO A 60 -15.56 7.01 -1.35
C PRO A 60 -14.35 7.10 -0.39
N GLN A 61 -14.59 7.10 0.93
CA GLN A 61 -13.57 7.22 1.98
C GLN A 61 -13.43 5.88 2.71
N PHE A 62 -12.86 4.91 2.05
CA PHE A 62 -12.77 3.53 2.53
C PHE A 62 -11.41 2.91 2.22
N SER A 63 -11.06 1.85 2.94
CA SER A 63 -9.91 1.00 2.67
C SER A 63 -10.15 -0.44 3.10
N ALA A 64 -9.39 -1.36 2.51
CA ALA A 64 -9.33 -2.75 2.91
C ALA A 64 -8.04 -3.04 3.68
N SER A 65 -8.11 -3.91 4.68
CA SER A 65 -6.93 -4.35 5.43
C SER A 65 -6.00 -5.19 4.55
N PRO A 66 -4.67 -5.16 4.80
CA PRO A 66 -3.70 -5.97 4.09
C PRO A 66 -4.00 -7.48 4.08
N ASP A 67 -4.61 -8.02 5.14
CA ASP A 67 -5.06 -9.41 5.21
C ASP A 67 -6.37 -9.69 4.44
N GLY A 68 -6.99 -8.65 3.84
CA GLY A 68 -8.24 -8.77 3.08
C GLY A 68 -9.47 -9.16 3.91
N LYS A 69 -9.40 -9.13 5.24
CA LYS A 69 -10.48 -9.62 6.12
C LYS A 69 -11.34 -8.52 6.73
N LYS A 70 -10.90 -7.25 6.62
CA LYS A 70 -11.53 -6.10 7.24
C LYS A 70 -11.69 -4.96 6.25
N ALA A 71 -12.70 -4.12 6.47
CA ALA A 71 -12.87 -2.86 5.78
C ALA A 71 -13.00 -1.73 6.80
N ALA A 72 -12.44 -0.56 6.46
CA ALA A 72 -12.61 0.67 7.22
C ALA A 72 -13.18 1.75 6.31
N TRP A 73 -14.05 2.61 6.83
CA TRP A 73 -14.58 3.77 6.10
C TRP A 73 -15.02 4.88 7.05
N VAL A 74 -15.11 6.09 6.52
CA VAL A 74 -15.67 7.23 7.22
C VAL A 74 -17.06 7.52 6.66
N THR A 75 -18.02 7.67 7.54
CA THR A 75 -19.41 8.01 7.20
C THR A 75 -19.59 9.52 7.02
N SER A 76 -20.65 9.95 6.35
CA SER A 76 -20.97 11.37 6.12
C SER A 76 -21.16 12.17 7.41
N ASP A 77 -21.51 11.52 8.51
CA ASP A 77 -21.64 12.12 9.85
C ASP A 77 -20.32 12.03 10.68
N GLY A 78 -19.21 11.70 10.03
CA GLY A 78 -17.87 11.76 10.64
C GLY A 78 -17.52 10.60 11.56
N ARG A 79 -18.12 9.43 11.37
CA ARG A 79 -17.75 8.22 12.15
C ARG A 79 -16.77 7.36 11.37
N LEU A 80 -15.67 6.96 12.01
CA LEU A 80 -14.80 5.90 11.49
C LEU A 80 -15.37 4.55 11.90
N GLN A 81 -15.76 3.78 10.91
CA GLN A 81 -16.34 2.45 11.08
C GLN A 81 -15.41 1.37 10.57
N ILE A 82 -15.41 0.22 11.26
CA ILE A 82 -14.70 -0.99 10.83
C ILE A 82 -15.71 -2.14 10.75
N ARG A 83 -15.58 -2.91 9.66
CA ARG A 83 -16.29 -4.18 9.50
C ARG A 83 -15.32 -5.34 9.49
N GLN A 84 -15.58 -6.30 10.37
CA GLN A 84 -14.84 -7.55 10.50
C GLN A 84 -15.81 -8.67 10.88
N GLY A 85 -15.71 -9.84 10.23
CA GLY A 85 -16.53 -11.01 10.55
C GLY A 85 -18.04 -10.75 10.49
N GLY A 86 -18.50 -9.89 9.58
CA GLY A 86 -19.90 -9.53 9.45
C GLY A 86 -20.38 -8.41 10.39
N ARG A 87 -19.63 -8.09 11.46
CA ARG A 87 -19.96 -7.04 12.43
C ARG A 87 -19.35 -5.70 12.03
N THR A 88 -20.14 -4.63 12.14
CA THR A 88 -19.67 -3.24 11.99
C THR A 88 -19.60 -2.56 13.37
N THR A 89 -18.47 -1.90 13.64
CA THR A 89 -18.22 -1.18 14.89
C THR A 89 -17.74 0.23 14.56
N THR A 90 -18.29 1.25 15.24
CA THR A 90 -17.77 2.61 15.21
C THR A 90 -16.63 2.70 16.22
N ILE A 91 -15.44 3.09 15.76
CA ILE A 91 -14.24 3.19 16.60
C ILE A 91 -13.83 4.63 16.90
N VAL A 92 -14.26 5.58 16.07
CA VAL A 92 -14.11 7.03 16.31
C VAL A 92 -15.40 7.71 15.86
N SER A 93 -15.96 8.59 16.68
CA SER A 93 -17.29 9.20 16.44
C SER A 93 -17.28 10.70 16.16
N ALA A 94 -16.09 11.33 16.06
CA ALA A 94 -15.98 12.79 15.95
C ALA A 94 -14.94 13.23 14.88
N LEU A 95 -14.94 12.60 13.72
CA LEU A 95 -14.19 13.08 12.57
C LEU A 95 -14.99 14.15 11.82
N GLN A 96 -14.31 15.06 11.14
CA GLN A 96 -14.98 15.94 10.18
C GLN A 96 -15.46 15.09 8.99
N GLY A 97 -16.73 14.72 8.99
CA GLY A 97 -17.33 14.01 7.86
C GLY A 97 -17.49 14.91 6.64
N GLY A 98 -17.72 14.29 5.48
CA GLY A 98 -18.07 14.98 4.24
C GLY A 98 -16.90 15.49 3.40
N THR A 99 -15.67 15.39 3.88
CA THR A 99 -14.51 15.73 3.06
C THR A 99 -13.84 14.45 2.53
N PRO A 100 -13.48 14.37 1.23
CA PRO A 100 -12.77 13.21 0.67
C PRO A 100 -11.38 12.97 1.29
N CYS A 101 -10.90 13.91 2.09
CA CYS A 101 -9.61 13.86 2.77
C CYS A 101 -9.52 12.88 3.95
N LEU A 102 -10.59 12.23 4.34
CA LEU A 102 -10.61 11.36 5.51
C LEU A 102 -10.47 9.87 5.19
N THR A 103 -9.97 9.52 4.01
CA THR A 103 -9.75 8.11 3.63
C THR A 103 -8.83 7.43 4.64
N PRO A 104 -9.31 6.42 5.37
CA PRO A 104 -8.51 5.71 6.35
C PRO A 104 -7.49 4.81 5.67
N VAL A 105 -6.38 4.49 6.36
CA VAL A 105 -5.39 3.50 5.89
C VAL A 105 -5.07 2.50 6.99
N TRP A 106 -4.92 1.25 6.62
CA TRP A 106 -4.57 0.18 7.54
C TRP A 106 -3.06 0.11 7.79
N SER A 107 -2.70 -0.23 9.03
CA SER A 107 -1.35 -0.66 9.37
C SER A 107 -1.02 -2.01 8.69
N PRO A 108 0.27 -2.30 8.42
CA PRO A 108 0.68 -3.52 7.72
C PRO A 108 0.23 -4.82 8.40
N ASP A 109 0.12 -4.82 9.72
CA ASP A 109 -0.35 -5.95 10.53
C ASP A 109 -1.89 -6.06 10.60
N SER A 110 -2.60 -5.20 9.87
CA SER A 110 -4.08 -5.14 9.90
C SER A 110 -4.69 -4.91 11.28
N ALA A 111 -3.90 -4.40 12.24
CA ALA A 111 -4.34 -4.22 13.64
C ALA A 111 -4.81 -2.79 13.94
N ARG A 112 -4.38 -1.81 13.16
CA ARG A 112 -4.68 -0.38 13.36
C ARG A 112 -5.15 0.28 12.08
N VAL A 113 -5.84 1.41 12.27
CA VAL A 113 -6.24 2.30 11.17
C VAL A 113 -5.72 3.70 11.47
N ALA A 114 -5.02 4.31 10.50
CA ALA A 114 -4.65 5.71 10.56
C ALA A 114 -5.59 6.57 9.71
N TYR A 115 -5.72 7.83 10.10
CA TYR A 115 -6.58 8.82 9.44
C TYR A 115 -6.06 10.24 9.69
N ALA A 116 -6.43 11.18 8.83
CA ALA A 116 -6.15 12.58 9.04
C ALA A 116 -7.09 13.15 10.11
N GLY A 117 -6.52 13.79 11.13
CA GLY A 117 -7.23 14.44 12.21
C GLY A 117 -7.09 15.95 12.17
N ALA A 118 -7.80 16.65 13.03
CA ALA A 118 -7.74 18.11 13.14
C ALA A 118 -6.31 18.61 13.43
N GLY A 119 -5.96 19.80 12.90
CA GLY A 119 -4.69 20.47 13.16
C GLY A 119 -3.48 19.74 12.55
N ASN A 120 -3.62 19.22 11.35
CA ASN A 120 -2.54 18.56 10.62
C ASN A 120 -1.96 17.32 11.32
N LYS A 121 -2.75 16.69 12.20
CA LYS A 121 -2.34 15.46 12.89
C LYS A 121 -2.69 14.25 12.04
N ILE A 122 -1.79 13.29 11.98
CA ILE A 122 -2.13 11.92 11.57
C ILE A 122 -2.34 11.12 12.85
N MET A 123 -3.54 10.59 13.00
CA MET A 123 -3.98 9.79 14.14
C MET A 123 -4.05 8.32 13.78
N HIS A 124 -3.98 7.44 14.74
CA HIS A 124 -4.31 6.02 14.58
C HIS A 124 -5.07 5.49 15.78
N VAL A 125 -5.78 4.40 15.58
CA VAL A 125 -6.57 3.70 16.60
C VAL A 125 -6.54 2.20 16.31
N ARG A 126 -6.68 1.36 17.33
CA ARG A 126 -6.82 -0.08 17.13
C ARG A 126 -8.15 -0.41 16.45
N ALA A 127 -8.09 -1.36 15.53
CA ALA A 127 -9.26 -1.78 14.74
C ALA A 127 -10.33 -2.50 15.57
N ASP A 128 -9.98 -3.04 16.73
CA ASP A 128 -10.90 -3.67 17.67
C ASP A 128 -11.62 -2.66 18.59
N GLY A 129 -11.24 -1.37 18.52
CA GLY A 129 -11.85 -0.30 19.33
C GLY A 129 -11.48 -0.33 20.81
N THR A 130 -10.42 -1.06 21.20
CA THR A 130 -10.03 -1.24 22.62
C THR A 130 -9.17 -0.11 23.15
N ASP A 131 -8.67 0.81 22.28
CA ASP A 131 -7.90 1.97 22.71
C ASP A 131 -8.51 3.29 22.21
N SER A 132 -8.04 4.40 22.78
CA SER A 132 -8.33 5.74 22.29
C SER A 132 -7.41 6.09 21.11
N PRO A 133 -7.81 7.05 20.24
CA PRO A 133 -6.94 7.51 19.17
C PRO A 133 -5.62 8.10 19.67
N HIS A 134 -4.53 7.66 19.09
CA HIS A 134 -3.17 8.17 19.36
C HIS A 134 -2.61 8.94 18.16
N LYS A 135 -1.76 9.91 18.41
CA LYS A 135 -1.08 10.67 17.38
C LYS A 135 0.13 9.91 16.85
N LEU A 136 0.17 9.66 15.53
CA LEU A 136 1.37 9.18 14.84
C LEU A 136 2.38 10.30 14.57
N GLY A 137 1.88 11.49 14.26
CA GLY A 137 2.71 12.64 13.96
C GLY A 137 1.93 13.81 13.39
N THR A 138 2.63 14.75 12.80
CA THR A 138 2.05 15.94 12.17
C THR A 138 2.52 16.05 10.73
N SER A 139 1.61 16.30 9.79
CA SER A 139 1.91 16.49 8.38
C SER A 139 0.96 17.50 7.78
N GLU A 140 1.49 18.48 7.06
CA GLU A 140 0.73 19.62 6.56
C GLU A 140 -0.36 19.18 5.57
N GLY A 141 -1.61 19.56 5.84
CA GLY A 141 -2.75 19.47 4.92
C GLY A 141 -3.04 18.10 4.29
N VAL A 142 -2.63 17.03 4.94
CA VAL A 142 -2.58 15.71 4.30
C VAL A 142 -3.93 15.01 4.26
N CYS A 143 -4.29 14.56 3.07
CA CYS A 143 -5.40 13.68 2.76
C CYS A 143 -4.88 12.34 2.21
N HIS A 144 -5.75 11.36 2.04
CA HIS A 144 -5.49 10.10 1.33
C HIS A 144 -4.15 9.48 1.67
N LEU A 145 -4.14 8.73 2.74
CA LEU A 145 -2.94 8.14 3.31
C LEU A 145 -2.58 6.80 2.65
N ALA A 146 -1.29 6.48 2.63
CA ALA A 146 -0.78 5.14 2.40
C ALA A 146 0.27 4.80 3.44
N TRP A 147 0.26 3.56 3.96
CA TRP A 147 1.21 3.09 4.97
C TRP A 147 2.23 2.14 4.35
N SER A 148 3.52 2.30 4.67
CA SER A 148 4.56 1.38 4.21
C SER A 148 4.48 0.04 4.94
N ALA A 149 4.85 -1.05 4.25
CA ALA A 149 4.73 -2.40 4.80
C ALA A 149 5.63 -2.67 6.02
N ASN A 150 6.72 -1.90 6.21
CA ASN A 150 7.53 -1.98 7.42
C ASN A 150 6.93 -1.23 8.62
N GLY A 151 5.77 -0.57 8.44
CA GLY A 151 5.07 0.17 9.49
C GLY A 151 5.66 1.53 9.86
N ARG A 152 6.84 1.87 9.33
CA ARG A 152 7.57 3.07 9.74
C ARG A 152 7.08 4.35 9.05
N TYR A 153 6.60 4.29 7.82
CA TYR A 153 6.27 5.49 7.06
C TYR A 153 4.82 5.54 6.67
N VAL A 154 4.23 6.72 6.81
CA VAL A 154 2.90 7.05 6.25
C VAL A 154 3.08 8.20 5.28
N ALA A 155 2.61 8.05 4.06
CA ALA A 155 2.56 9.15 3.11
C ALA A 155 1.13 9.63 2.92
N GLY A 156 1.01 10.89 2.49
CA GLY A 156 -0.24 11.50 2.09
C GLY A 156 0.00 12.72 1.22
N TYR A 157 -0.92 13.01 0.33
CA TYR A 157 -0.88 14.25 -0.46
C TYR A 157 -1.82 15.29 0.14
N THR A 158 -1.55 16.59 -0.15
CA THR A 158 -2.37 17.69 0.35
C THR A 158 -3.74 17.74 -0.33
N GLY A 159 -4.75 18.27 0.36
CA GLY A 159 -6.08 18.50 -0.21
C GLY A 159 -6.06 19.35 -1.49
N GLU A 160 -5.13 20.28 -1.59
CA GLU A 160 -4.89 21.09 -2.78
C GLU A 160 -4.09 20.34 -3.87
N ALA A 161 -3.78 19.07 -3.67
CA ALA A 161 -2.99 18.21 -4.55
C ALA A 161 -1.58 18.75 -4.89
N ASP A 162 -1.08 19.77 -4.20
CA ASP A 162 0.15 20.52 -4.53
C ASP A 162 1.42 19.92 -3.94
N ALA A 163 1.30 18.98 -3.01
CA ALA A 163 2.41 18.34 -2.33
C ALA A 163 2.12 16.90 -1.93
N LEU A 164 3.19 16.13 -1.80
CA LEU A 164 3.20 14.79 -1.22
C LEU A 164 4.16 14.79 -0.03
N TYR A 165 3.72 14.29 1.12
CA TYR A 165 4.50 14.21 2.34
C TYR A 165 4.73 12.76 2.75
N ARG A 166 5.84 12.51 3.46
CA ARG A 166 6.15 11.25 4.12
C ARG A 166 6.42 11.49 5.58
N LEU A 167 5.57 10.98 6.45
CA LEU A 167 5.72 10.99 7.89
C LEU A 167 6.55 9.78 8.33
N ASP A 168 7.57 9.97 9.14
CA ASP A 168 8.24 8.92 9.90
C ASP A 168 7.51 8.75 11.24
N THR A 169 6.88 7.59 11.45
CA THR A 169 6.06 7.31 12.64
C THR A 169 6.87 7.19 13.92
N GLN A 170 8.19 6.94 13.83
CA GLN A 170 9.07 6.88 14.99
C GLN A 170 9.42 8.28 15.52
N THR A 171 9.58 9.25 14.62
CA THR A 171 9.94 10.63 15.00
C THR A 171 8.75 11.56 15.05
N GLY A 172 7.63 11.18 14.47
CA GLY A 172 6.43 11.99 14.32
C GLY A 172 6.59 13.19 13.36
N LYS A 173 7.66 13.21 12.56
CA LYS A 173 7.99 14.32 11.64
C LYS A 173 7.70 13.92 10.20
N ALA A 174 7.06 14.84 9.45
CA ALA A 174 6.83 14.69 8.03
C ALA A 174 7.85 15.48 7.21
N VAL A 175 8.21 14.94 6.05
CA VAL A 175 9.09 15.57 5.07
C VAL A 175 8.36 15.62 3.74
N ARG A 176 8.37 16.78 3.08
CA ARG A 176 7.83 16.96 1.74
C ARG A 176 8.68 16.22 0.70
N ALA A 177 8.04 15.47 -0.18
CA ALA A 177 8.71 14.83 -1.31
C ALA A 177 9.22 15.90 -2.28
N LYS A 178 10.53 15.91 -2.55
CA LYS A 178 11.17 16.94 -3.35
C LYS A 178 10.64 16.93 -4.79
N GLY A 179 10.17 18.07 -5.27
CA GLY A 179 9.74 18.26 -6.66
C GLY A 179 8.46 17.52 -7.06
N VAL A 180 7.81 16.80 -6.15
CA VAL A 180 6.52 16.14 -6.40
C VAL A 180 5.40 17.16 -6.17
N LYS A 181 4.59 17.36 -7.21
CA LYS A 181 3.46 18.30 -7.22
C LYS A 181 2.28 17.68 -7.97
N LEU A 182 1.09 18.22 -7.75
CA LEU A 182 -0.13 17.87 -8.46
C LEU A 182 -0.48 16.37 -8.37
N VAL A 183 -0.43 15.81 -7.16
CA VAL A 183 -0.80 14.41 -6.90
C VAL A 183 -2.29 14.33 -6.60
N THR A 184 -3.05 13.56 -7.38
CA THR A 184 -4.50 13.37 -7.21
C THR A 184 -4.89 12.02 -6.64
N HIS A 185 -3.96 11.06 -6.59
CA HIS A 185 -4.17 9.76 -5.97
C HIS A 185 -2.85 9.19 -5.45
N LEU A 186 -2.92 8.53 -4.30
CA LEU A 186 -1.82 7.79 -3.67
C LEU A 186 -2.31 6.37 -3.37
N GLN A 187 -1.76 5.39 -4.09
CA GLN A 187 -2.19 3.99 -3.98
C GLN A 187 -1.43 3.23 -2.90
N SER A 188 -0.10 3.31 -2.90
CA SER A 188 0.75 2.53 -2.00
C SER A 188 2.16 3.10 -1.84
N LEU A 189 2.87 2.62 -0.81
CA LEU A 189 4.28 2.88 -0.57
C LEU A 189 5.10 1.60 -0.70
N SER A 190 6.37 1.73 -1.14
CA SER A 190 7.35 0.67 -0.98
C SER A 190 7.56 0.34 0.51
N PRO A 191 8.02 -0.88 0.86
CA PRO A 191 8.18 -1.28 2.27
C PRO A 191 9.05 -0.32 3.08
N ASP A 192 10.09 0.24 2.47
CA ASP A 192 11.01 1.21 3.07
C ASP A 192 10.47 2.66 3.06
N GLY A 193 9.26 2.90 2.54
CA GLY A 193 8.66 4.22 2.40
C GLY A 193 9.38 5.16 1.45
N ARG A 194 10.34 4.68 0.64
CA ARG A 194 11.12 5.52 -0.26
C ARG A 194 10.42 5.79 -1.59
N LYS A 195 9.62 4.84 -2.07
CA LYS A 195 8.90 4.98 -3.34
C LYS A 195 7.39 5.01 -3.07
N ALA A 196 6.68 5.85 -3.82
CA ALA A 196 5.23 5.95 -3.78
C ALA A 196 4.64 5.69 -5.16
N VAL A 197 3.51 5.00 -5.21
CA VAL A 197 2.67 4.88 -6.40
C VAL A 197 1.61 5.96 -6.34
N VAL A 198 1.66 6.88 -7.30
CA VAL A 198 0.79 8.05 -7.36
C VAL A 198 0.16 8.22 -8.74
N GLU A 199 -0.88 9.05 -8.81
CA GLU A 199 -1.39 9.62 -10.05
C GLU A 199 -1.00 11.09 -10.14
N PHE A 200 -0.59 11.51 -11.34
CA PHE A 200 -0.46 12.92 -11.67
C PHE A 200 -1.62 13.31 -12.61
N PRO A 201 -2.36 14.37 -12.30
CA PRO A 201 -3.42 14.84 -13.17
C PRO A 201 -2.85 15.27 -14.52
N GLN A 202 -3.62 15.10 -15.58
CA GLN A 202 -3.24 15.55 -16.93
C GLN A 202 -3.33 17.07 -17.07
N ASN A 203 -4.25 17.69 -16.36
CA ASN A 203 -4.44 19.14 -16.30
C ASN A 203 -4.93 19.56 -14.89
N ARG A 204 -4.98 20.86 -14.65
CA ARG A 204 -5.41 21.41 -13.34
C ARG A 204 -6.91 21.22 -13.07
N ASP A 205 -7.72 21.07 -14.09
CA ASP A 205 -9.17 20.88 -13.93
C ASP A 205 -9.51 19.48 -13.37
N MET A 206 -8.53 18.57 -13.38
CA MET A 206 -8.62 17.26 -12.73
C MET A 206 -8.16 17.29 -11.27
N LEU A 207 -7.77 18.46 -10.75
CA LEU A 207 -7.50 18.61 -9.33
C LEU A 207 -8.83 18.59 -8.59
N GLY A 208 -9.01 17.65 -7.74
CA GLY A 208 -10.18 17.51 -6.90
C GLY A 208 -9.89 16.53 -5.78
N ASP A 209 -10.68 16.59 -4.76
CA ASP A 209 -10.66 15.64 -3.66
C ASP A 209 -11.18 14.29 -4.14
N GLY A 210 -10.45 13.70 -5.10
CA GLY A 210 -10.86 12.51 -5.83
C GLY A 210 -11.27 11.39 -4.91
N GLY A 211 -12.44 10.83 -5.14
CA GLY A 211 -12.81 9.54 -4.63
C GLY A 211 -11.83 8.48 -5.14
N TRP A 212 -11.94 7.26 -4.62
CA TRP A 212 -11.09 6.16 -5.08
C TRP A 212 -11.35 5.88 -6.57
N PRO A 213 -10.36 6.07 -7.47
CA PRO A 213 -10.58 5.91 -8.90
C PRO A 213 -10.73 4.43 -9.27
N THR A 214 -11.64 4.13 -10.21
CA THR A 214 -11.77 2.78 -10.77
C THR A 214 -10.47 2.31 -11.43
N TRP A 215 -9.74 3.26 -12.02
CA TRP A 215 -8.42 3.08 -12.59
C TRP A 215 -7.70 4.43 -12.63
N PHE A 216 -6.38 4.39 -12.63
CA PHE A 216 -5.54 5.56 -12.80
C PHE A 216 -4.25 5.17 -13.52
N LYS A 217 -3.59 6.13 -14.12
CA LYS A 217 -2.27 5.92 -14.72
C LYS A 217 -1.19 5.99 -13.65
N PRO A 218 -0.67 4.86 -13.15
CA PRO A 218 0.26 4.85 -12.05
C PRO A 218 1.61 5.42 -12.47
N VAL A 219 2.21 6.21 -11.59
CA VAL A 219 3.59 6.66 -11.68
C VAL A 219 4.28 6.32 -10.36
N VAL A 220 5.41 5.66 -10.43
CA VAL A 220 6.25 5.46 -9.24
C VAL A 220 7.18 6.65 -9.09
N VAL A 221 7.21 7.26 -7.91
CA VAL A 221 8.12 8.36 -7.58
C VAL A 221 9.02 8.01 -6.41
N ASP A 222 10.29 8.39 -6.49
CA ASP A 222 11.21 8.38 -5.35
C ASP A 222 10.93 9.62 -4.49
N MET A 223 10.49 9.39 -3.26
CA MET A 223 10.05 10.43 -2.32
C MET A 223 11.20 11.36 -1.86
N VAL A 224 12.45 10.89 -1.98
CA VAL A 224 13.64 11.65 -1.56
C VAL A 224 14.14 12.54 -2.70
N THR A 225 14.20 12.00 -3.92
CA THR A 225 14.77 12.71 -5.08
C THR A 225 13.71 13.38 -5.94
N GLY A 226 12.43 12.98 -5.84
CA GLY A 226 11.33 13.40 -6.69
C GLY A 226 11.37 12.82 -8.11
N LYS A 227 12.32 11.95 -8.39
CA LYS A 227 12.46 11.34 -9.72
C LYS A 227 11.41 10.25 -9.93
N ARG A 228 10.90 10.17 -11.16
CA ARG A 228 10.04 9.06 -11.58
C ARG A 228 10.88 7.80 -11.75
N VAL A 229 10.36 6.69 -11.27
CA VAL A 229 10.97 5.35 -11.43
C VAL A 229 10.23 4.65 -12.58
N PRO A 230 10.92 4.26 -13.65
CA PRO A 230 10.29 3.57 -14.76
C PRO A 230 9.68 2.22 -14.35
N MET A 231 8.54 1.89 -14.95
CA MET A 231 7.93 0.57 -14.85
C MET A 231 8.02 -0.11 -16.22
N ALA A 232 8.74 -1.23 -16.32
CA ALA A 232 8.97 -1.95 -17.58
C ALA A 232 7.77 -2.83 -17.98
N VAL A 233 6.54 -2.29 -17.89
CA VAL A 233 5.30 -2.99 -18.23
C VAL A 233 4.63 -2.31 -19.43
N LYS A 234 4.34 -3.10 -20.46
CA LYS A 234 3.63 -2.63 -21.67
C LYS A 234 2.12 -2.75 -21.49
N GLY A 235 1.37 -1.87 -22.16
CA GLY A 235 -0.08 -1.88 -22.18
C GLY A 235 -0.70 -0.68 -21.47
N ARG A 236 -2.04 -0.68 -21.35
CA ARG A 236 -2.79 0.36 -20.63
C ARG A 236 -2.73 0.09 -19.14
N LEU A 237 -1.90 0.83 -18.40
CA LEU A 237 -1.79 0.71 -16.95
C LEU A 237 -3.04 1.29 -16.28
N LEU A 238 -3.55 0.58 -15.27
CA LEU A 238 -4.78 0.89 -14.54
C LEU A 238 -4.57 1.11 -13.04
N GLY A 239 -3.34 0.91 -12.55
CA GLY A 239 -2.96 1.02 -11.14
C GLY A 239 -1.67 0.24 -10.88
N ALA A 240 -1.07 0.45 -9.72
CA ALA A 240 0.05 -0.36 -9.25
C ALA A 240 0.07 -0.39 -7.71
N PHE A 241 0.65 -1.46 -7.14
CA PHE A 241 0.63 -1.69 -5.70
C PHE A 241 1.93 -2.35 -5.24
N TYR A 242 2.60 -1.77 -4.23
CA TYR A 242 3.74 -2.40 -3.57
C TYR A 242 3.28 -3.46 -2.58
N LEU A 243 3.89 -4.64 -2.66
CA LEU A 243 3.75 -5.71 -1.68
C LEU A 243 4.71 -5.53 -0.50
N ALA A 244 4.47 -6.27 0.57
CA ALA A 244 5.30 -6.23 1.79
C ALA A 244 6.76 -6.66 1.56
N ASP A 245 7.00 -7.52 0.58
CA ASP A 245 8.35 -8.01 0.20
C ASP A 245 9.08 -7.11 -0.81
N GLY A 246 8.47 -5.99 -1.22
CA GLY A 246 9.06 -5.02 -2.14
C GLY A 246 8.76 -5.27 -3.61
N ARG A 247 8.07 -6.36 -3.96
CA ARG A 247 7.54 -6.55 -5.31
C ARG A 247 6.53 -5.47 -5.65
N LEU A 248 6.46 -5.10 -6.92
CA LEU A 248 5.47 -4.17 -7.45
C LEU A 248 4.48 -4.93 -8.34
N VAL A 249 3.20 -4.90 -7.97
CA VAL A 249 2.12 -5.42 -8.82
C VAL A 249 1.59 -4.30 -9.67
N VAL A 250 1.61 -4.46 -10.99
CA VAL A 250 1.09 -3.49 -11.95
C VAL A 250 -0.17 -4.05 -12.61
N ARG A 251 -1.27 -3.32 -12.51
CA ARG A 251 -2.54 -3.69 -13.14
C ARG A 251 -2.59 -3.20 -14.57
N VAL A 252 -2.82 -4.10 -15.51
CA VAL A 252 -2.86 -3.83 -16.95
C VAL A 252 -4.24 -4.15 -17.49
N GLY A 253 -4.82 -3.21 -18.25
CA GLY A 253 -6.15 -3.35 -18.83
C GLY A 253 -6.18 -4.33 -20.01
N GLY A 254 -7.20 -5.19 -20.01
CA GLY A 254 -7.49 -6.12 -21.08
C GLY A 254 -8.94 -6.03 -21.58
N ALA A 255 -9.25 -6.70 -22.70
CA ALA A 255 -10.58 -6.68 -23.31
C ALA A 255 -11.60 -7.47 -22.47
N GLU A 256 -11.26 -8.67 -22.02
CA GLU A 256 -12.15 -9.56 -21.27
C GLU A 256 -11.88 -9.47 -19.75
N HIS A 257 -10.63 -9.43 -19.37
CA HIS A 257 -10.16 -9.31 -17.99
C HIS A 257 -8.91 -8.42 -17.94
N ASN A 258 -8.60 -7.86 -16.78
CA ASN A 258 -7.32 -7.20 -16.56
C ASN A 258 -6.28 -8.25 -16.14
N THR A 259 -5.01 -7.84 -16.13
CA THR A 259 -3.88 -8.68 -15.73
C THR A 259 -3.09 -7.99 -14.63
N LEU A 260 -2.73 -8.72 -13.58
CA LEU A 260 -1.74 -8.30 -12.60
C LEU A 260 -0.36 -8.80 -13.04
N VAL A 261 0.55 -7.87 -13.27
CA VAL A 261 1.96 -8.15 -13.61
C VAL A 261 2.80 -7.90 -12.37
N VAL A 262 3.46 -8.94 -11.88
CA VAL A 262 4.30 -8.87 -10.67
C VAL A 262 5.74 -8.63 -11.09
N LEU A 263 6.35 -7.56 -10.57
CA LEU A 263 7.73 -7.19 -10.81
C LEU A 263 8.55 -7.36 -9.53
N ASP A 264 9.81 -7.78 -9.67
CA ASP A 264 10.77 -7.73 -8.57
C ASP A 264 11.26 -6.29 -8.28
N GLY A 265 12.13 -6.13 -7.27
CA GLY A 265 12.68 -4.83 -6.89
C GLY A 265 13.54 -4.16 -7.97
N ALA A 266 14.05 -4.94 -8.96
CA ALA A 266 14.80 -4.47 -10.12
C ALA A 266 13.89 -4.14 -11.32
N GLY A 267 12.59 -4.44 -11.23
CA GLY A 267 11.61 -4.21 -12.30
C GLY A 267 11.50 -5.36 -13.32
N LYS A 268 12.11 -6.53 -13.05
CA LYS A 268 11.95 -7.74 -13.86
C LYS A 268 10.59 -8.38 -13.58
N GLU A 269 9.89 -8.78 -14.62
CA GLU A 269 8.65 -9.54 -14.51
C GLU A 269 8.89 -10.93 -13.92
N LEU A 270 8.15 -11.25 -12.86
CA LEU A 270 8.17 -12.55 -12.19
C LEU A 270 6.94 -13.38 -12.53
N GLN A 271 5.76 -12.75 -12.66
CA GLN A 271 4.50 -13.46 -12.79
C GLN A 271 3.46 -12.60 -13.51
N ARG A 272 2.53 -13.27 -14.22
CA ARG A 272 1.29 -12.68 -14.75
C ARG A 272 0.09 -13.45 -14.26
N ILE A 273 -0.93 -12.73 -13.76
CA ILE A 273 -2.13 -13.32 -13.20
C ILE A 273 -3.33 -12.65 -13.86
N ALA A 274 -4.22 -13.43 -14.47
CA ALA A 274 -5.47 -12.93 -14.98
C ALA A 274 -6.41 -12.58 -13.81
N GLU A 275 -6.92 -11.35 -13.76
CA GLU A 275 -7.99 -11.00 -12.82
C GLU A 275 -9.31 -11.67 -13.25
N PRO A 276 -10.22 -11.97 -12.30
CA PRO A 276 -11.55 -12.44 -12.67
C PRO A 276 -12.27 -11.38 -13.51
N ALA A 277 -13.03 -11.80 -14.54
CA ALA A 277 -13.74 -10.90 -15.45
C ALA A 277 -14.64 -9.90 -14.70
N LYS A 278 -15.23 -10.30 -13.58
CA LYS A 278 -16.04 -9.43 -12.71
C LYS A 278 -15.26 -8.24 -12.15
N ALA A 279 -13.94 -8.38 -11.91
CA ALA A 279 -13.08 -7.30 -11.40
C ALA A 279 -12.78 -6.22 -12.45
N ARG A 280 -13.00 -6.48 -13.74
CA ARG A 280 -12.56 -5.63 -14.85
C ARG A 280 -12.96 -4.16 -14.71
N LYS A 281 -14.16 -3.89 -14.20
CA LYS A 281 -14.73 -2.53 -14.02
C LYS A 281 -14.72 -2.07 -12.56
N GLN A 282 -13.99 -2.76 -11.67
CA GLN A 282 -13.87 -2.40 -10.27
C GLN A 282 -12.50 -1.78 -9.99
N ALA A 283 -12.40 -0.92 -8.98
CA ALA A 283 -11.11 -0.44 -8.50
C ALA A 283 -10.42 -1.54 -7.68
N LEU A 284 -9.09 -1.62 -7.81
CA LEU A 284 -8.25 -2.50 -7.00
C LEU A 284 -7.85 -1.74 -5.71
N LEU A 285 -8.26 -2.23 -4.56
CA LEU A 285 -7.93 -1.64 -3.26
C LEU A 285 -6.70 -2.27 -2.62
N GLN A 286 -6.60 -3.60 -2.68
CA GLN A 286 -5.56 -4.38 -2.00
C GLN A 286 -5.25 -5.62 -2.82
N VAL A 287 -3.95 -5.95 -2.94
CA VAL A 287 -3.47 -7.24 -3.42
C VAL A 287 -3.16 -8.10 -2.21
N LEU A 288 -3.67 -9.34 -2.20
CA LEU A 288 -3.43 -10.30 -1.11
C LEU A 288 -2.16 -11.11 -1.42
N PRO A 289 -1.35 -11.41 -0.39
CA PRO A 289 -0.13 -12.19 -0.54
C PRO A 289 -0.35 -13.64 -0.95
#